data_c9a6ad6a2328335eb0e1bf41636d7162
#
_entry.id   c9a6ad6a2328335eb0e1bf41636d7162
#
_cell.length_a   1.000
_cell.length_b   1.000
_cell.length_c   1.000
_cell.angle_alpha   90.00
_cell.angle_beta   90.00
_cell.angle_gamma   90.00
#
_symmetry.space_group_name_H-M   'P 1'
#
loop_
_entity.id
_entity.type
_entity.pdbx_description
1 polymer ?
#
loop_
_entity_poly.entity_id
_entity_poly.type
_entity_poly.pdbx_seq_one_letter_code
_entity_poly.pdbx_strand_id
1 'polypeptide(L)'
;LSNLQFIMLYVHFKKIKMDSFEINKIIAAVLVTVLLIFGIGKISDFVFHVEKPDVQGYKVEIKVGDATAVQASAENQVDISALLALGNVDLGKKVFKKCAACHSVAEGGKNKIGPKLWNVMFRPVGSITDYKYSKALSSYGKEWTWEEMNGFLIKPAKWIKGNKMGFAGLKKEEDRASVILYLNQNSDSPKELP
;
A
#
# COMPACT_ATOMS: atom_id res chain seq x y z
N LEU A 1 -29.49 -16.92 19.36
CA LEU A 1 -30.68 -16.89 18.52
C LEU A 1 -31.48 -18.14 18.83
N SER A 2 -32.69 -17.96 19.45
CA SER A 2 -33.48 -19.05 19.93
C SER A 2 -34.06 -19.90 18.79
N ASN A 3 -34.17 -21.21 18.99
CA ASN A 3 -34.77 -22.17 18.07
C ASN A 3 -36.13 -21.71 17.48
N LEU A 4 -36.83 -20.82 18.17
CA LEU A 4 -38.09 -20.25 17.73
C LEU A 4 -37.97 -19.32 16.54
N GLN A 5 -36.86 -18.54 16.45
CA GLN A 5 -36.61 -17.66 15.29
C GLN A 5 -36.25 -18.45 14.04
N PHE A 6 -35.50 -19.56 14.18
CA PHE A 6 -35.19 -20.46 13.05
C PHE A 6 -36.44 -21.15 12.52
N ILE A 7 -37.36 -21.58 13.42
CA ILE A 7 -38.61 -22.23 13.03
C ILE A 7 -39.54 -21.22 12.34
N MET A 8 -39.61 -19.98 12.82
CA MET A 8 -40.38 -18.90 12.16
C MET A 8 -39.85 -18.57 10.77
N LEU A 9 -38.53 -18.50 10.59
CA LEU A 9 -37.90 -18.28 9.28
C LEU A 9 -38.19 -19.44 8.31
N TYR A 10 -38.09 -20.68 8.80
CA TYR A 10 -38.36 -21.88 7.99
C TYR A 10 -39.81 -21.99 7.56
N VAL A 11 -40.75 -21.65 8.44
CA VAL A 11 -42.20 -21.64 8.13
C VAL A 11 -42.54 -20.51 7.17
N HIS A 12 -41.87 -19.35 7.26
CA HIS A 12 -42.05 -18.23 6.32
C HIS A 12 -41.59 -18.59 4.91
N PHE A 13 -40.46 -19.29 4.82
CA PHE A 13 -39.90 -19.77 3.51
C PHE A 13 -40.79 -20.85 2.85
N LYS A 14 -41.49 -21.69 3.65
CA LYS A 14 -42.32 -22.77 3.13
C LYS A 14 -43.65 -22.28 2.53
N LYS A 15 -44.03 -20.99 2.73
CA LYS A 15 -45.30 -20.41 2.28
C LYS A 15 -45.21 -19.67 0.95
N ILE A 16 -44.01 -19.52 0.37
CA ILE A 16 -43.83 -18.87 -0.92
C ILE A 16 -44.01 -19.95 -1.99
N LYS A 17 -45.24 -20.12 -2.51
CA LYS A 17 -45.49 -20.81 -3.76
C LYS A 17 -44.93 -19.92 -4.87
N MET A 18 -43.63 -20.08 -5.18
CA MET A 18 -43.03 -19.44 -6.35
C MET A 18 -43.53 -20.20 -7.61
N ASP A 19 -44.10 -19.47 -8.53
CA ASP A 19 -44.43 -20.04 -9.84
C ASP A 19 -43.15 -20.19 -10.69
N SER A 20 -43.23 -20.96 -11.77
CA SER A 20 -42.11 -21.23 -12.65
C SER A 20 -41.51 -19.95 -13.25
N PHE A 21 -42.30 -18.87 -13.35
CA PHE A 21 -41.86 -17.61 -13.90
C PHE A 21 -40.95 -16.84 -12.90
N GLU A 22 -41.35 -16.85 -11.62
CA GLU A 22 -40.51 -16.23 -10.54
C GLU A 22 -39.18 -17.00 -10.34
N ILE A 23 -39.24 -18.33 -10.41
CA ILE A 23 -38.02 -19.16 -10.32
C ILE A 23 -37.09 -18.85 -11.49
N ASN A 24 -37.60 -18.73 -12.73
CA ASN A 24 -36.78 -18.38 -13.86
C ASN A 24 -36.12 -17.00 -13.76
N LYS A 25 -36.81 -16.01 -13.22
CA LYS A 25 -36.22 -14.69 -12.96
C LYS A 25 -35.06 -14.77 -11.96
N ILE A 26 -35.21 -15.52 -10.88
CA ILE A 26 -34.15 -15.70 -9.88
C ILE A 26 -32.96 -16.41 -10.48
N ILE A 27 -33.19 -17.49 -11.24
CA ILE A 27 -32.10 -18.21 -11.94
C ILE A 27 -31.39 -17.28 -12.93
N ALA A 28 -32.15 -16.52 -13.74
CA ALA A 28 -31.58 -15.57 -14.68
C ALA A 28 -30.72 -14.49 -13.94
N ALA A 29 -31.22 -13.93 -12.83
CA ALA A 29 -30.47 -12.95 -12.04
C ALA A 29 -29.18 -13.53 -11.46
N VAL A 30 -29.20 -14.76 -10.94
CA VAL A 30 -28.01 -15.45 -10.44
C VAL A 30 -27.01 -15.70 -11.57
N LEU A 31 -27.47 -16.20 -12.72
CA LEU A 31 -26.59 -16.44 -13.87
C LEU A 31 -25.94 -15.16 -14.40
N VAL A 32 -26.70 -14.06 -14.50
CA VAL A 32 -26.15 -12.76 -14.90
C VAL A 32 -25.11 -12.27 -13.87
N THR A 33 -25.38 -12.41 -12.58
CA THR A 33 -24.42 -12.01 -11.54
C THR A 33 -23.12 -12.81 -11.63
N VAL A 34 -23.21 -14.13 -11.80
CA VAL A 34 -22.05 -15.01 -11.98
C VAL A 34 -21.27 -14.62 -13.24
N LEU A 35 -21.97 -14.39 -14.36
CA LEU A 35 -21.35 -13.98 -15.61
C LEU A 35 -20.63 -12.64 -15.48
N LEU A 36 -21.22 -11.67 -14.77
CA LEU A 36 -20.57 -10.38 -14.53
C LEU A 36 -19.30 -10.53 -13.67
N ILE A 37 -19.36 -11.34 -12.61
CA ILE A 37 -18.19 -11.56 -11.73
C ILE A 37 -17.04 -12.20 -12.53
N PHE A 38 -17.31 -13.26 -13.28
CA PHE A 38 -16.31 -13.93 -14.10
C PHE A 38 -15.85 -13.06 -15.29
N GLY A 39 -16.77 -12.34 -15.93
CA GLY A 39 -16.46 -11.46 -17.05
C GLY A 39 -15.56 -10.31 -16.65
N ILE A 40 -15.86 -9.63 -15.55
CA ILE A 40 -15.03 -8.54 -15.02
C ILE A 40 -13.64 -9.07 -14.63
N GLY A 41 -13.56 -10.25 -14.00
CA GLY A 41 -12.29 -10.88 -13.67
C GLY A 41 -11.43 -11.15 -14.92
N LYS A 42 -12.00 -11.73 -15.95
CA LYS A 42 -11.30 -12.03 -17.22
C LYS A 42 -10.90 -10.78 -18.01
N ILE A 43 -11.75 -9.77 -18.04
CA ILE A 43 -11.44 -8.48 -18.67
C ILE A 43 -10.30 -7.78 -17.89
N SER A 44 -10.35 -7.82 -16.56
CA SER A 44 -9.28 -7.28 -15.72
C SER A 44 -7.96 -8.00 -15.98
N ASP A 45 -7.95 -9.33 -16.04
CA ASP A 45 -6.75 -10.11 -16.34
C ASP A 45 -6.20 -9.81 -17.74
N PHE A 46 -7.06 -9.60 -18.73
CA PHE A 46 -6.66 -9.26 -20.08
C PHE A 46 -6.08 -7.85 -20.21
N VAL A 47 -6.74 -6.86 -19.58
CA VAL A 47 -6.30 -5.44 -19.63
C VAL A 47 -5.06 -5.19 -18.78
N PHE A 48 -4.94 -5.91 -17.66
CA PHE A 48 -3.82 -5.76 -16.70
C PHE A 48 -2.87 -6.95 -16.72
N HIS A 49 -2.82 -7.68 -17.84
CA HIS A 49 -1.91 -8.82 -18.00
C HIS A 49 -0.46 -8.34 -17.90
N VAL A 50 0.20 -8.69 -16.80
CA VAL A 50 1.63 -8.48 -16.60
C VAL A 50 2.29 -9.84 -16.76
N GLU A 51 3.04 -10.05 -17.85
CA GLU A 51 3.89 -11.23 -18.00
C GLU A 51 4.85 -11.30 -16.81
N LYS A 52 4.82 -12.43 -16.12
CA LYS A 52 5.82 -12.68 -15.07
C LYS A 52 7.15 -12.93 -15.79
N PRO A 53 8.21 -12.15 -15.49
CA PRO A 53 9.52 -12.44 -16.07
C PRO A 53 9.98 -13.85 -15.68
N ASP A 54 10.41 -14.64 -16.67
CA ASP A 54 10.86 -16.03 -16.48
C ASP A 54 12.16 -16.14 -15.67
N VAL A 55 12.79 -15.03 -15.35
CA VAL A 55 14.01 -14.96 -14.56
C VAL A 55 13.67 -14.44 -13.18
N GLN A 56 13.63 -15.33 -12.18
CA GLN A 56 13.62 -14.93 -10.78
C GLN A 56 14.91 -14.15 -10.49
N GLY A 57 14.75 -12.89 -10.05
CA GLY A 57 15.84 -12.00 -9.79
C GLY A 57 16.90 -12.62 -8.87
N TYR A 58 18.14 -12.42 -9.30
CA TYR A 58 19.41 -12.48 -8.59
C TYR A 58 19.49 -13.44 -7.40
N LYS A 59 20.09 -14.62 -7.64
CA LYS A 59 20.59 -15.51 -6.58
C LYS A 59 21.90 -14.94 -6.04
N VAL A 60 21.86 -14.38 -4.83
CA VAL A 60 23.07 -14.07 -4.06
C VAL A 60 23.64 -15.36 -3.50
N GLU A 61 24.76 -15.84 -4.01
CA GLU A 61 25.54 -16.91 -3.38
C GLU A 61 26.30 -16.29 -2.20
N ILE A 62 25.79 -16.53 -0.99
CA ILE A 62 26.49 -16.16 0.24
C ILE A 62 27.56 -17.23 0.52
N LYS A 63 28.84 -16.90 0.35
CA LYS A 63 29.93 -17.71 0.91
C LYS A 63 29.89 -17.56 2.43
N VAL A 64 29.50 -18.64 3.10
CA VAL A 64 29.51 -18.74 4.56
C VAL A 64 30.96 -18.83 5.04
N GLY A 65 31.46 -17.75 5.63
CA GLY A 65 32.65 -17.73 6.46
C GLY A 65 32.23 -17.62 7.93
N ASP A 66 32.76 -18.56 8.71
CA ASP A 66 32.52 -18.77 10.13
C ASP A 66 32.68 -17.51 10.97
N ALA A 67 31.71 -17.16 11.81
CA ALA A 67 31.92 -16.62 13.16
C ALA A 67 30.62 -16.20 13.87
N THR A 68 30.36 -16.86 14.97
CA THR A 68 29.76 -16.39 16.26
C THR A 68 28.54 -15.47 16.26
N ALA A 69 27.52 -15.98 16.91
CA ALA A 69 26.26 -15.39 17.32
C ALA A 69 26.29 -13.89 17.67
N VAL A 70 25.50 -13.09 16.94
CA VAL A 70 24.70 -12.01 17.50
C VAL A 70 23.30 -12.11 16.90
N GLN A 71 22.38 -12.55 17.72
CA GLN A 71 20.97 -12.71 17.41
C GLN A 71 20.30 -11.34 17.53
N ALA A 72 19.95 -10.69 16.42
CA ALA A 72 18.84 -9.74 16.31
C ALA A 72 18.58 -9.39 14.83
N SER A 73 17.44 -9.84 14.31
CA SER A 73 16.71 -9.29 13.14
C SER A 73 17.50 -9.00 11.86
N ALA A 74 17.92 -10.04 11.15
CA ALA A 74 18.23 -9.94 9.71
C ALA A 74 16.91 -10.01 8.90
N GLU A 75 16.06 -8.97 8.98
CA GLU A 75 15.06 -8.68 7.95
C GLU A 75 15.78 -7.93 6.85
N ASN A 76 15.97 -8.58 5.68
CA ASN A 76 16.34 -8.02 4.38
C ASN A 76 16.74 -6.54 4.44
N GLN A 77 18.00 -6.24 4.73
CA GLN A 77 18.54 -4.91 4.49
C GLN A 77 18.61 -4.72 2.98
N VAL A 78 17.57 -4.10 2.43
CA VAL A 78 17.58 -3.63 1.04
C VAL A 78 18.75 -2.67 0.93
N ASP A 79 19.69 -2.96 0.01
CA ASP A 79 20.72 -1.98 -0.33
C ASP A 79 20.02 -0.72 -0.83
N ILE A 80 19.99 0.29 0.02
CA ILE A 80 19.24 1.52 -0.25
C ILE A 80 19.88 2.32 -1.39
N SER A 81 21.21 2.24 -1.55
CA SER A 81 21.90 2.91 -2.64
C SER A 81 21.54 2.27 -3.98
N ALA A 82 21.56 0.94 -4.04
CA ALA A 82 21.12 0.20 -5.22
C ALA A 82 19.65 0.45 -5.54
N LEU A 83 18.78 0.51 -4.51
CA LEU A 83 17.38 0.85 -4.71
C LEU A 83 17.22 2.26 -5.30
N LEU A 84 17.86 3.27 -4.72
CA LEU A 84 17.73 4.65 -5.15
C LEU A 84 18.29 4.87 -6.56
N ALA A 85 19.30 4.08 -6.96
CA ALA A 85 19.84 4.09 -8.34
C ALA A 85 18.82 3.67 -9.40
N LEU A 86 17.77 2.93 -9.03
CA LEU A 86 16.65 2.59 -9.94
C LEU A 86 15.69 3.76 -10.14
N GLY A 87 15.77 4.79 -9.32
CA GLY A 87 14.80 5.87 -9.27
C GLY A 87 15.03 6.94 -10.34
N ASN A 88 13.93 7.56 -10.74
CA ASN A 88 13.91 8.72 -11.61
C ASN A 88 12.94 9.77 -11.07
N VAL A 89 13.38 11.01 -10.96
CA VAL A 89 12.58 12.09 -10.33
C VAL A 89 11.31 12.41 -11.13
N ASP A 90 11.37 12.38 -12.46
CA ASP A 90 10.20 12.64 -13.31
C ASP A 90 9.16 11.52 -13.16
N LEU A 91 9.62 10.27 -13.03
CA LEU A 91 8.75 9.16 -12.66
C LEU A 91 8.20 9.37 -11.24
N GLY A 92 9.02 9.82 -10.30
CA GLY A 92 8.62 10.14 -8.94
C GLY A 92 7.49 11.17 -8.89
N LYS A 93 7.56 12.22 -9.70
CA LYS A 93 6.48 13.20 -9.88
C LYS A 93 5.20 12.56 -10.40
N LYS A 94 5.30 11.60 -11.33
CA LYS A 94 4.13 10.84 -11.83
C LYS A 94 3.55 9.94 -10.75
N VAL A 95 4.39 9.21 -10.02
CA VAL A 95 3.98 8.32 -8.91
C VAL A 95 3.34 9.13 -7.78
N PHE A 96 3.87 10.33 -7.48
CA PHE A 96 3.33 11.21 -6.45
C PHE A 96 1.87 11.62 -6.68
N LYS A 97 1.34 11.54 -7.89
CA LYS A 97 -0.09 11.75 -8.15
C LYS A 97 -0.99 10.85 -7.30
N LYS A 98 -0.50 9.65 -6.92
CA LYS A 98 -1.21 8.72 -6.01
C LYS A 98 -1.27 9.26 -4.56
N CYS A 99 -0.39 10.20 -4.20
CA CYS A 99 -0.26 10.82 -2.88
C CYS A 99 -0.96 12.18 -2.81
N ALA A 100 -1.03 12.89 -3.95
CA ALA A 100 -1.44 14.28 -4.07
C ALA A 100 -2.88 14.57 -3.62
N ALA A 101 -3.76 13.57 -3.64
CA ALA A 101 -5.12 13.71 -3.11
C ALA A 101 -5.12 14.01 -1.61
N CYS A 102 -4.17 13.40 -0.87
CA CYS A 102 -4.09 13.49 0.59
C CYS A 102 -2.94 14.39 1.09
N HIS A 103 -1.92 14.65 0.28
CA HIS A 103 -0.73 15.40 0.69
C HIS A 103 -0.42 16.57 -0.26
N SER A 104 0.14 17.66 0.28
CA SER A 104 0.85 18.66 -0.50
C SER A 104 2.36 18.39 -0.42
N VAL A 105 3.10 18.75 -1.48
CA VAL A 105 4.56 18.61 -1.53
C VAL A 105 5.26 19.94 -1.87
N ALA A 106 4.52 20.93 -2.32
CA ALA A 106 5.07 22.21 -2.66
C ALA A 106 5.52 23.00 -1.41
N GLU A 107 6.50 23.88 -1.58
CA GLU A 107 6.88 24.88 -0.57
C GLU A 107 5.65 25.71 -0.15
N GLY A 108 5.52 25.98 1.15
CA GLY A 108 4.36 26.65 1.72
C GLY A 108 3.03 25.87 1.63
N GLY A 109 3.08 24.63 1.15
CA GLY A 109 1.90 23.76 1.03
C GLY A 109 1.25 23.48 2.38
N LYS A 110 -0.10 23.38 2.38
CA LYS A 110 -0.89 23.13 3.58
C LYS A 110 -1.10 21.64 3.83
N ASN A 111 -1.39 21.29 5.10
CA ASN A 111 -1.91 19.98 5.43
C ASN A 111 -3.26 19.76 4.71
N LYS A 112 -3.50 18.52 4.27
CA LYS A 112 -4.78 18.06 3.71
C LYS A 112 -5.34 16.95 4.62
N ILE A 113 -5.82 15.87 4.04
CA ILE A 113 -6.17 14.63 4.77
C ILE A 113 -4.93 14.07 5.48
N GLY A 114 -3.77 14.15 4.82
CA GLY A 114 -2.45 13.88 5.38
C GLY A 114 -1.62 15.14 5.61
N PRO A 115 -0.49 15.03 6.31
CA PRO A 115 0.41 16.14 6.55
C PRO A 115 1.10 16.63 5.26
N LYS A 116 1.55 17.87 5.26
CA LYS A 116 2.41 18.42 4.20
C LYS A 116 3.75 17.67 4.16
N LEU A 117 4.27 17.46 2.93
CA LEU A 117 5.47 16.66 2.68
C LEU A 117 6.68 17.50 2.21
N TRP A 118 6.57 18.83 2.13
CA TRP A 118 7.75 19.68 1.97
C TRP A 118 8.73 19.43 3.11
N ASN A 119 10.01 19.26 2.81
CA ASN A 119 11.04 18.91 3.81
C ASN A 119 10.76 17.60 4.57
N VAL A 120 10.13 16.60 3.94
CA VAL A 120 9.79 15.37 4.66
C VAL A 120 10.99 14.46 4.91
N MET A 121 11.95 14.42 3.97
CA MET A 121 13.13 13.55 4.13
C MET A 121 13.97 14.01 5.32
N PHE A 122 14.38 13.05 6.13
CA PHE A 122 15.13 13.25 7.40
C PHE A 122 14.45 14.13 8.45
N ARG A 123 13.17 14.40 8.27
CA ARG A 123 12.34 15.04 9.30
C ARG A 123 11.88 14.00 10.32
N PRO A 124 11.85 14.32 11.64
CA PRO A 124 11.28 13.43 12.64
C PRO A 124 9.83 13.07 12.31
N VAL A 125 9.50 11.79 12.42
CA VAL A 125 8.16 11.27 12.15
C VAL A 125 7.17 11.88 13.13
N GLY A 126 6.04 12.38 12.62
CA GLY A 126 5.00 12.96 13.48
C GLY A 126 5.28 14.38 13.99
N SER A 127 6.29 15.10 13.45
CA SER A 127 6.76 16.38 14.00
C SER A 127 6.02 17.62 13.50
N ILE A 128 5.13 17.54 12.51
CA ILE A 128 4.34 18.69 12.05
C ILE A 128 3.34 19.09 13.15
N THR A 129 3.52 20.26 13.72
CA THR A 129 2.77 20.74 14.90
C THR A 129 1.32 21.09 14.61
N ASP A 130 1.03 21.53 13.38
CA ASP A 130 -0.29 21.92 12.89
C ASP A 130 -1.06 20.76 12.24
N TYR A 131 -0.63 19.49 12.47
CA TYR A 131 -1.29 18.29 11.99
C TYR A 131 -1.55 17.25 13.10
N LYS A 132 -2.76 16.71 13.16
CA LYS A 132 -3.15 15.71 14.17
C LYS A 132 -2.79 14.29 13.74
N TYR A 133 -1.61 13.85 14.10
CA TYR A 133 -1.14 12.49 13.85
C TYR A 133 -1.89 11.41 14.64
N SER A 134 -1.73 10.15 14.22
CA SER A 134 -2.08 9.00 15.07
C SER A 134 -1.06 8.88 16.20
N LYS A 135 -1.47 8.26 17.32
CA LYS A 135 -0.56 7.93 18.42
C LYS A 135 0.70 7.20 17.93
N ALA A 136 0.51 6.24 17.00
CA ALA A 136 1.60 5.46 16.44
C ALA A 136 2.66 6.29 15.71
N LEU A 137 2.25 7.33 14.97
CA LEU A 137 3.19 8.22 14.29
C LEU A 137 3.81 9.25 15.24
N SER A 138 3.02 9.80 16.19
CA SER A 138 3.53 10.79 17.17
C SER A 138 4.57 10.20 18.13
N SER A 139 4.49 8.90 18.44
CA SER A 139 5.40 8.20 19.35
C SER A 139 6.43 7.31 18.65
N TYR A 140 6.58 7.43 17.33
CA TYR A 140 7.45 6.52 16.57
C TYR A 140 8.93 6.72 16.86
N GLY A 141 9.37 7.95 17.14
CA GLY A 141 10.72 8.25 17.64
C GLY A 141 11.86 8.13 16.62
N LYS A 142 11.54 8.00 15.33
CA LYS A 142 12.52 7.93 14.24
C LYS A 142 12.35 9.10 13.28
N GLU A 143 13.29 9.23 12.35
CA GLU A 143 13.22 10.17 11.22
C GLU A 143 12.87 9.44 9.93
N TRP A 144 12.42 10.18 8.93
CA TRP A 144 12.17 9.68 7.59
C TRP A 144 13.48 9.51 6.81
N THR A 145 14.35 8.58 7.25
CA THR A 145 15.54 8.19 6.49
C THR A 145 15.14 7.53 5.18
N TRP A 146 16.09 7.22 4.31
CA TRP A 146 15.86 6.50 3.07
C TRP A 146 15.18 5.15 3.31
N GLU A 147 15.70 4.40 4.29
CA GLU A 147 15.22 3.06 4.67
C GLU A 147 13.82 3.12 5.28
N GLU A 148 13.61 4.05 6.23
CA GLU A 148 12.31 4.20 6.88
C GLU A 148 11.23 4.62 5.88
N MET A 149 11.56 5.54 4.96
CA MET A 149 10.63 5.95 3.91
C MET A 149 10.34 4.80 2.94
N ASN A 150 11.37 4.07 2.50
CA ASN A 150 11.19 2.90 1.63
C ASN A 150 10.30 1.83 2.31
N GLY A 151 10.64 1.44 3.54
CA GLY A 151 9.88 0.45 4.29
C GLY A 151 8.42 0.86 4.51
N PHE A 152 8.20 2.12 4.89
CA PHE A 152 6.85 2.67 5.06
C PHE A 152 6.06 2.64 3.75
N LEU A 153 6.67 3.01 2.63
CA LEU A 153 6.00 3.05 1.33
C LEU A 153 5.72 1.65 0.75
N ILE A 154 6.39 0.59 1.20
CA ILE A 154 6.02 -0.79 0.81
C ILE A 154 4.60 -1.11 1.30
N LYS A 155 4.31 -0.87 2.58
CA LYS A 155 2.99 -1.10 3.18
C LYS A 155 2.86 -0.32 4.49
N PRO A 156 2.35 0.92 4.46
CA PRO A 156 2.29 1.80 5.62
C PRO A 156 1.65 1.18 6.86
N ALA A 157 0.51 0.49 6.68
CA ALA A 157 -0.21 -0.14 7.78
C ALA A 157 0.55 -1.30 8.46
N LYS A 158 1.48 -1.94 7.74
CA LYS A 158 2.33 -3.01 8.29
C LYS A 158 3.57 -2.44 8.95
N TRP A 159 4.18 -1.40 8.36
CA TRP A 159 5.43 -0.79 8.83
C TRP A 159 5.23 -0.07 10.17
N ILE A 160 4.23 0.82 10.23
CA ILE A 160 3.85 1.51 11.48
C ILE A 160 2.41 1.12 11.81
N LYS A 161 2.24 0.09 12.64
CA LYS A 161 0.92 -0.39 13.08
C LYS A 161 0.20 0.72 13.84
N GLY A 162 -1.06 0.96 13.50
CA GLY A 162 -1.88 2.00 14.13
C GLY A 162 -1.74 3.39 13.50
N ASN A 163 -0.99 3.55 12.39
CA ASN A 163 -1.08 4.76 11.59
C ASN A 163 -2.46 4.85 10.90
N LYS A 164 -2.86 6.07 10.52
CA LYS A 164 -4.17 6.35 9.90
C LYS A 164 -4.11 6.47 8.38
N MET A 165 -2.94 6.26 7.75
CA MET A 165 -2.76 6.37 6.31
C MET A 165 -3.36 5.15 5.61
N GLY A 166 -4.49 5.36 4.91
CA GLY A 166 -5.22 4.31 4.18
C GLY A 166 -4.62 3.96 2.81
N PHE A 167 -3.30 4.00 2.67
CA PHE A 167 -2.60 3.72 1.42
C PHE A 167 -2.15 2.25 1.35
N ALA A 168 -2.40 1.59 0.21
CA ALA A 168 -2.06 0.17 0.03
C ALA A 168 -0.55 -0.09 -0.09
N GLY A 169 0.23 0.94 -0.40
CA GLY A 169 1.67 0.87 -0.62
C GLY A 169 2.06 0.82 -2.11
N LEU A 170 3.36 0.90 -2.36
CA LEU A 170 4.00 0.81 -3.68
C LEU A 170 4.78 -0.50 -3.76
N LYS A 171 4.33 -1.45 -4.59
CA LYS A 171 4.98 -2.76 -4.73
C LYS A 171 6.28 -2.68 -5.54
N LYS A 172 6.32 -1.83 -6.58
CA LYS A 172 7.48 -1.69 -7.47
C LYS A 172 8.58 -0.88 -6.78
N GLU A 173 9.80 -1.40 -6.82
CA GLU A 173 10.99 -0.75 -6.24
C GLU A 173 11.31 0.56 -6.96
N GLU A 174 11.24 0.57 -8.26
CA GLU A 174 11.44 1.75 -9.09
C GLU A 174 10.44 2.88 -8.75
N ASP A 175 9.15 2.55 -8.50
CA ASP A 175 8.15 3.54 -8.08
C ASP A 175 8.52 4.13 -6.71
N ARG A 176 8.99 3.28 -5.76
CA ARG A 176 9.39 3.73 -4.42
C ARG A 176 10.63 4.60 -4.46
N ALA A 177 11.69 4.12 -5.12
CA ALA A 177 12.91 4.88 -5.34
C ALA A 177 12.62 6.25 -5.95
N SER A 178 11.85 6.25 -7.03
CA SER A 178 11.50 7.46 -7.78
C SER A 178 10.74 8.47 -6.92
N VAL A 179 9.73 8.04 -6.16
CA VAL A 179 8.97 8.97 -5.33
C VAL A 179 9.79 9.47 -4.13
N ILE A 180 10.70 8.66 -3.59
CA ILE A 180 11.63 9.08 -2.53
C ILE A 180 12.57 10.17 -3.05
N LEU A 181 13.15 10.00 -4.23
CA LEU A 181 13.98 11.02 -4.87
C LEU A 181 13.21 12.31 -5.13
N TYR A 182 11.96 12.19 -5.60
CA TYR A 182 11.09 13.34 -5.80
C TYR A 182 10.79 14.07 -4.49
N LEU A 183 10.52 13.33 -3.40
CA LEU A 183 10.31 13.91 -2.07
C LEU A 183 11.55 14.61 -1.56
N ASN A 184 12.74 14.05 -1.79
CA ASN A 184 14.02 14.66 -1.42
C ASN A 184 14.26 15.97 -2.15
N GLN A 185 13.94 16.05 -3.42
CA GLN A 185 14.05 17.30 -4.19
C GLN A 185 13.07 18.39 -3.75
N ASN A 186 11.95 18.02 -3.12
CA ASN A 186 10.99 18.98 -2.58
C ASN A 186 11.35 19.37 -1.15
N SER A 187 12.50 20.00 -1.01
CA SER A 187 13.10 20.40 0.25
C SER A 187 13.97 21.65 0.05
N ASP A 188 14.11 22.46 1.10
CA ASP A 188 15.05 23.58 1.15
C ASP A 188 16.51 23.12 1.09
N SER A 189 16.77 21.88 1.52
CA SER A 189 18.11 21.28 1.57
C SER A 189 18.02 19.78 1.22
N PRO A 190 17.92 19.44 -0.08
CA PRO A 190 17.95 18.05 -0.51
C PRO A 190 19.20 17.34 0.00
N LYS A 191 19.04 16.12 0.49
CA LYS A 191 20.14 15.32 1.00
C LYS A 191 20.87 14.63 -0.11
N GLU A 192 22.18 14.48 0.06
CA GLU A 192 23.00 13.66 -0.82
C GLU A 192 22.55 12.19 -0.76
N LEU A 193 22.67 11.50 -1.87
CA LEU A 193 22.34 10.08 -1.94
C LEU A 193 23.43 9.27 -1.23
N PRO A 194 23.07 8.17 -0.57
CA PRO A 194 24.00 7.31 0.15
C PRO A 194 24.91 6.53 -0.78
#